data_393831c7f79b4cae4d25b791bb5dbfcc
#
_entry.id   393831c7f79b4cae4d25b791bb5dbfcc
#
_cell.length_a   1.000
_cell.length_b   1.000
_cell.length_c   1.000
_cell.angle_alpha   90.00
_cell.angle_beta   90.00
_cell.angle_gamma   90.00
#
_symmetry.space_group_name_H-M   'P 1'
#
loop_
_entity.id
_entity.type
_entity.pdbx_description
1 polymer ?
#
loop_
_entity_poly.entity_id
_entity_poly.type
_entity_poly.pdbx_seq_one_letter_code
_entity_poly.pdbx_strand_id
1 'polypeptide(L)' 'HRRSSFELGITSIKGIGQKRAMKLLTAFKTTEALKNASVEEIAKAAGISENAAKEVYDFVQNSM' A
#
# COMPACT_ATOMS: atom_id res chain seq x y z
N HIS A 1 18.41 8.81 5.10
CA HIS A 1 17.35 7.96 5.56
C HIS A 1 17.25 6.72 4.76
N ARG A 2 16.91 5.67 5.43
CA ARG A 2 16.75 4.41 4.76
C ARG A 2 15.28 4.12 4.54
N ARG A 3 15.01 3.38 3.49
CA ARG A 3 13.67 2.97 3.20
C ARG A 3 13.29 1.79 4.07
N SER A 4 12.04 1.73 4.44
CA SER A 4 11.58 0.62 5.24
C SER A 4 11.34 -0.60 4.36
N SER A 5 11.42 -1.78 4.97
CA SER A 5 11.08 -3.00 4.25
C SER A 5 9.64 -2.95 3.78
N PHE A 6 8.80 -2.25 4.52
CA PHE A 6 7.40 -2.10 4.18
C PHE A 6 7.24 -1.45 2.82
N GLU A 7 7.99 -0.36 2.61
CA GLU A 7 7.91 0.37 1.36
C GLU A 7 8.38 -0.49 0.19
N LEU A 8 9.46 -1.20 0.38
CA LEU A 8 9.99 -2.08 -0.65
C LEU A 8 9.04 -3.23 -0.96
N GLY A 9 8.38 -3.75 0.07
CA GLY A 9 7.43 -4.81 -0.11
C GLY A 9 6.23 -4.39 -0.93
N ILE A 10 5.75 -3.17 -0.70
CA ILE A 10 4.62 -2.67 -1.43
C ILE A 10 4.93 -2.52 -2.92
N THR A 11 6.13 -2.03 -3.24
CA THR A 11 6.51 -1.86 -4.64
C THR A 11 6.70 -3.20 -5.34
N SER A 12 6.89 -4.26 -4.58
CA SER A 12 7.03 -5.59 -5.15
C SER A 12 5.70 -6.20 -5.55
N ILE A 13 4.61 -5.66 -5.06
CA ILE A 13 3.30 -6.20 -5.35
C ILE A 13 2.95 -5.97 -6.81
N LYS A 14 2.44 -7.03 -7.43
CA LYS A 14 2.06 -6.95 -8.83
C LYS A 14 0.97 -5.90 -9.02
N GLY A 15 1.14 -5.07 -10.02
CA GLY A 15 0.17 -4.02 -10.29
C GLY A 15 0.44 -2.74 -9.55
N ILE A 16 1.43 -2.74 -8.68
CA ILE A 16 1.81 -1.55 -7.94
C ILE A 16 3.22 -1.17 -8.32
N GLY A 17 3.33 -0.06 -9.02
CA GLY A 17 4.63 0.47 -9.35
C GLY A 17 5.07 1.45 -8.28
N GLN A 18 6.24 2.00 -8.50
CA GLN A 18 6.80 2.97 -7.58
C GLN A 18 5.88 4.16 -7.39
N LYS A 19 5.28 4.63 -8.47
CA LYS A 19 4.40 5.79 -8.41
C LYS A 19 3.17 5.52 -7.56
N ARG A 20 2.58 4.36 -7.75
CA ARG A 20 1.37 4.02 -6.99
C ARG A 20 1.69 3.78 -5.53
N ALA A 21 2.84 3.18 -5.28
CA ALA A 21 3.27 2.99 -3.90
C ALA A 21 3.46 4.33 -3.21
N MET A 22 4.04 5.29 -3.93
CA MET A 22 4.23 6.62 -3.37
C MET A 22 2.91 7.32 -3.11
N LYS A 23 1.97 7.16 -4.03
CA LYS A 23 0.64 7.73 -3.83
C LYS A 23 0.00 7.16 -2.57
N LEU A 24 0.14 5.88 -2.40
CA LEU A 24 -0.43 5.19 -1.24
C LEU A 24 0.19 5.72 0.05
N LEU A 25 1.51 5.82 0.07
CA LEU A 25 2.21 6.28 1.26
C LEU A 25 1.95 7.74 1.54
N THR A 26 1.69 8.53 0.50
CA THR A 26 1.34 9.93 0.68
C THR A 26 -0.07 10.07 1.25
N ALA A 27 -0.98 9.23 0.77
CA ALA A 27 -2.35 9.27 1.24
C ALA A 27 -2.44 8.77 2.69
N PHE A 28 -1.69 7.74 2.99
CA PHE A 28 -1.66 7.18 4.34
C PHE A 28 -0.29 7.43 4.93
N LYS A 29 -0.17 8.50 5.66
CA LYS A 29 1.13 8.96 6.14
C LYS A 29 1.81 7.99 7.08
N THR A 30 1.04 7.16 7.74
CA THR A 30 1.61 6.15 8.64
C THR A 30 1.15 4.78 8.21
N THR A 31 1.92 3.75 8.58
CA THR A 31 1.52 2.38 8.30
C THR A 31 0.26 2.02 9.06
N GLU A 32 0.09 2.63 10.21
CA GLU A 32 -1.10 2.39 11.01
C GLU A 32 -2.35 2.86 10.29
N ALA A 33 -2.27 4.03 9.66
CA ALA A 33 -3.41 4.54 8.90
C ALA A 33 -3.73 3.62 7.74
N LEU A 34 -2.69 3.13 7.08
CA LEU A 34 -2.86 2.20 5.97
C LEU A 34 -3.45 0.87 6.44
N LYS A 35 -3.02 0.42 7.60
CA LYS A 35 -3.52 -0.82 8.17
C LYS A 35 -5.01 -0.74 8.48
N ASN A 36 -5.46 0.43 8.89
CA ASN A 36 -6.86 0.63 9.23
C ASN A 36 -7.73 0.94 8.01
N ALA A 37 -7.10 1.16 6.86
CA ALA A 37 -7.85 1.46 5.65
C ALA A 37 -8.46 0.19 5.07
N SER A 38 -9.57 0.34 4.39
CA SER A 38 -10.21 -0.78 3.74
C SER A 38 -9.61 -0.98 2.35
N VAL A 39 -9.89 -2.14 1.77
CA VAL A 39 -9.43 -2.43 0.41
C VAL A 39 -9.91 -1.35 -0.56
N GLU A 40 -11.14 -0.92 -0.38
CA GLU A 40 -11.73 0.10 -1.24
C GLU A 40 -10.98 1.41 -1.13
N GLU A 41 -10.65 1.80 0.09
CA GLU A 41 -9.92 3.05 0.31
C GLU A 41 -8.53 2.98 -0.28
N ILE A 42 -7.90 1.84 -0.14
CA ILE A 42 -6.56 1.64 -0.70
C ILE A 42 -6.61 1.75 -2.22
N ALA A 43 -7.59 1.13 -2.83
CA ALA A 43 -7.74 1.17 -4.28
C ALA A 43 -7.92 2.60 -4.77
N LYS A 44 -8.75 3.37 -4.08
CA LYS A 44 -9.00 4.74 -4.47
C LYS A 44 -7.77 5.61 -4.26
N ALA A 45 -7.12 5.45 -3.14
CA ALA A 45 -5.97 6.29 -2.82
C ALA A 45 -4.82 6.08 -3.77
N ALA A 46 -4.56 4.85 -4.14
CA ALA A 46 -3.45 4.52 -5.02
C ALA A 46 -3.84 4.49 -6.49
N GLY A 47 -5.14 4.52 -6.78
CA GLY A 47 -5.60 4.43 -8.16
C GLY A 47 -5.31 3.07 -8.77
N ILE A 48 -5.48 2.03 -7.98
CA ILE A 48 -5.21 0.66 -8.42
C ILE A 48 -6.51 -0.14 -8.41
N SER A 49 -6.44 -1.32 -9.03
CA SER A 49 -7.60 -2.17 -9.08
C SER A 49 -7.87 -2.79 -7.70
N GLU A 50 -9.07 -3.33 -7.56
CA GLU A 50 -9.44 -3.97 -6.31
C GLU A 50 -8.53 -5.15 -5.98
N ASN A 51 -8.15 -5.88 -7.00
CA ASN A 51 -7.26 -7.03 -6.81
C ASN A 51 -5.92 -6.59 -6.25
N ALA A 52 -5.36 -5.53 -6.81
CA ALA A 52 -4.09 -5.01 -6.33
C ALA A 52 -4.24 -4.45 -4.92
N ALA A 53 -5.37 -3.81 -4.65
CA ALA A 53 -5.63 -3.25 -3.33
C ALA A 53 -5.72 -4.37 -2.28
N LYS A 54 -6.30 -5.49 -2.67
CA LYS A 54 -6.37 -6.64 -1.77
C LYS A 54 -4.98 -7.15 -1.42
N GLU A 55 -4.11 -7.16 -2.40
CA GLU A 55 -2.73 -7.58 -2.17
C GLU A 55 -2.05 -6.65 -1.17
N VAL A 56 -2.27 -5.35 -1.34
CA VAL A 56 -1.72 -4.38 -0.42
C VAL A 56 -2.29 -4.58 0.97
N TYR A 57 -3.58 -4.74 1.05
CA TYR A 57 -4.25 -4.94 2.33
C TYR A 57 -3.68 -6.16 3.05
N ASP A 58 -3.58 -7.26 2.31
CA ASP A 58 -3.06 -8.50 2.87
C ASP A 58 -1.63 -8.32 3.32
N PHE A 59 -0.83 -7.66 2.50
CA PHE A 59 0.56 -7.41 2.84
C PHE A 59 0.70 -6.62 4.13
N VAL A 60 -0.11 -5.55 4.23
CA VAL A 60 -0.07 -4.69 5.41
C VAL A 60 -0.47 -5.45 6.66
N GLN A 61 -1.52 -6.24 6.56
CA GLN A 61 -1.99 -7.00 7.72
C GLN A 61 -0.97 -8.03 8.16
N ASN A 62 -0.26 -8.62 7.22
CA ASN A 62 0.73 -9.64 7.55
C ASN A 62 2.07 -9.06 7.98
N SER A 63 2.36 -7.84 7.58
CA SER A 63 3.63 -7.21 7.93
C SER A 63 3.63 -6.63 9.33
N MET A 64 2.47 -6.40 9.86
CA MET A 64 2.32 -5.80 11.18
C MET A 64 1.91 -6.88 12.18
#